data_b513e72bf3f48e45d50fbd6a498bb187
#
_entry.id   b513e72bf3f48e45d50fbd6a498bb187
#
_cell.length_a   1.000
_cell.length_b   1.000
_cell.length_c   1.000
_cell.angle_alpha   90.00
_cell.angle_beta   90.00
_cell.angle_gamma   90.00
#
_symmetry.space_group_name_H-M   'P 1'
#
loop_
_entity.id
_entity.type
_entity.pdbx_description
1 polymer ?
#
loop_
_entity_poly.entity_id
_entity_poly.type
_entity_poly.pdbx_seq_one_letter_code
_entity_poly.pdbx_strand_id
1 'polypeptide(L)'
;IINVELGAATFMALIDSGSNLPFTLNATGLNPSFKYGPRTGPLVATLSGDAPRQIGRLAATLVLGTVEIREPRVMLTDQLPTIGAEILRHFTLTFDQHRGLVVLAPERDAPVKLPAQRTTGLSFARLPAEWRVLQVMEDAPATTQQIRPGDAIVGIDGEPIVKWNLDRFEKHLRTADTIEYLFRRDGRSYLVKVAVYDLVP
;
A
#
# COMPACT_ATOMS: atom_id res chain seq x y z
N ILE A 1 -13.89 -14.01 -8.67
CA ILE A 1 -14.67 -13.16 -7.74
C ILE A 1 -15.14 -14.05 -6.62
N ILE A 2 -15.08 -13.57 -5.39
CA ILE A 2 -15.53 -14.26 -4.19
C ILE A 2 -16.40 -13.34 -3.35
N ASN A 3 -17.25 -13.93 -2.51
CA ASN A 3 -17.97 -13.18 -1.49
C ASN A 3 -17.07 -12.92 -0.29
N VAL A 4 -17.17 -11.73 0.25
CA VAL A 4 -16.46 -11.29 1.46
C VAL A 4 -17.45 -10.63 2.40
N GLU A 5 -17.20 -10.76 3.70
CA GLU A 5 -18.01 -10.14 4.74
C GLU A 5 -17.20 -9.07 5.44
N LEU A 6 -17.81 -7.91 5.66
CA LEU A 6 -17.23 -6.80 6.41
C LEU A 6 -18.23 -6.28 7.42
N GLY A 7 -18.09 -6.69 8.68
CA GLY A 7 -19.12 -6.47 9.68
C GLY A 7 -20.43 -7.14 9.28
N ALA A 8 -21.50 -6.36 9.11
CA ALA A 8 -22.82 -6.87 8.67
C ALA A 8 -23.01 -6.85 7.14
N ALA A 9 -22.07 -6.32 6.39
CA ALA A 9 -22.17 -6.21 4.93
C ALA A 9 -21.50 -7.39 4.23
N THR A 10 -22.15 -7.91 3.18
CA THR A 10 -21.58 -8.92 2.27
C THR A 10 -21.51 -8.32 0.87
N PHE A 11 -20.38 -8.47 0.21
CA PHE A 11 -20.17 -7.98 -1.15
C PHE A 11 -19.16 -8.85 -1.91
N MET A 12 -19.06 -8.64 -3.20
CA MET A 12 -18.11 -9.36 -4.06
C MET A 12 -16.77 -8.64 -4.13
N ALA A 13 -15.70 -9.42 -4.11
CA ALA A 13 -14.34 -8.91 -4.34
C ALA A 13 -13.59 -9.79 -5.34
N LEU A 14 -12.68 -9.17 -6.07
CA LEU A 14 -11.77 -9.83 -7.00
C LEU A 14 -10.54 -10.32 -6.24
N ILE A 15 -10.11 -11.54 -6.50
CA ILE A 15 -8.78 -12.03 -6.10
C ILE A 15 -7.76 -11.47 -7.10
N ASP A 16 -6.84 -10.65 -6.64
CA ASP A 16 -5.83 -9.97 -7.47
C ASP A 16 -4.43 -10.21 -6.90
N SER A 17 -3.81 -11.32 -7.32
CA SER A 17 -2.43 -11.65 -6.93
C SER A 17 -1.37 -10.73 -7.53
N GLY A 18 -1.73 -9.93 -8.54
CA GLY A 18 -0.86 -8.92 -9.14
C GLY A 18 -0.82 -7.60 -8.36
N SER A 19 -1.74 -7.40 -7.42
CA SER A 19 -1.78 -6.21 -6.58
C SER A 19 -1.00 -6.43 -5.29
N ASN A 20 -0.05 -5.54 -4.98
CA ASN A 20 0.66 -5.51 -3.69
C ASN A 20 -0.17 -4.90 -2.56
N LEU A 21 -1.35 -4.38 -2.86
CA LEU A 21 -2.26 -3.81 -1.85
C LEU A 21 -2.87 -4.93 -1.00
N PRO A 22 -3.23 -4.65 0.26
CA PRO A 22 -3.94 -5.63 1.06
C PRO A 22 -5.37 -5.81 0.58
N PHE A 23 -6.13 -4.71 0.54
CA PHE A 23 -7.54 -4.71 0.21
C PHE A 23 -7.95 -3.36 -0.38
N THR A 24 -8.69 -3.36 -1.48
CA THR A 24 -9.38 -2.17 -1.96
C THR A 24 -10.87 -2.28 -1.66
N LEU A 25 -11.48 -1.19 -1.20
CA LEU A 25 -12.88 -1.14 -0.81
C LEU A 25 -13.61 -0.07 -1.60
N ASN A 26 -14.66 -0.45 -2.30
CA ASN A 26 -15.64 0.49 -2.79
C ASN A 26 -16.62 0.80 -1.66
N ALA A 27 -16.54 2.00 -1.11
CA ALA A 27 -17.37 2.43 0.00
C ALA A 27 -18.78 2.87 -0.40
N THR A 28 -19.11 2.87 -1.69
CA THR A 28 -20.44 3.27 -2.19
C THR A 28 -21.51 2.34 -1.63
N GLY A 29 -22.46 2.91 -0.92
CA GLY A 29 -23.52 2.13 -0.24
C GLY A 29 -23.07 1.40 1.03
N LEU A 30 -21.78 1.42 1.35
CA LEU A 30 -21.22 0.93 2.60
C LEU A 30 -20.86 2.15 3.46
N ASN A 31 -21.15 2.17 4.70
CA ASN A 31 -20.73 3.25 5.61
C ASN A 31 -19.64 2.72 6.57
N PRO A 32 -18.43 2.44 6.06
CA PRO A 32 -17.40 1.77 6.85
C PRO A 32 -16.88 2.67 7.96
N SER A 33 -16.84 2.13 9.18
CA SER A 33 -16.17 2.80 10.30
C SER A 33 -14.66 2.60 10.22
N PHE A 34 -13.92 3.69 10.36
CA PHE A 34 -12.45 3.67 10.38
C PHE A 34 -11.94 3.77 11.82
N LYS A 35 -10.95 2.97 12.14
CA LYS A 35 -10.16 3.11 13.37
C LYS A 35 -9.09 4.21 13.18
N TYR A 36 -8.51 4.27 11.96
CA TYR A 36 -7.57 5.31 11.55
C TYR A 36 -7.85 5.70 10.11
N GLY A 37 -7.89 7.00 9.84
CA GLY A 37 -8.16 7.57 8.53
C GLY A 37 -9.65 7.72 8.22
N PRO A 38 -10.06 7.79 6.94
CA PRO A 38 -9.17 7.70 5.78
C PRO A 38 -8.27 8.94 5.65
N ARG A 39 -7.07 8.75 5.07
CA ARG A 39 -6.09 9.79 4.77
C ARG A 39 -5.66 9.72 3.32
N THR A 40 -5.20 10.84 2.77
CA THR A 40 -4.58 10.85 1.44
C THR A 40 -3.31 10.01 1.47
N GLY A 41 -3.29 8.97 0.66
CA GLY A 41 -2.16 8.05 0.51
C GLY A 41 -1.26 8.41 -0.69
N PRO A 42 -0.34 7.51 -1.03
CA PRO A 42 0.53 7.69 -2.19
C PRO A 42 -0.25 7.72 -3.49
N LEU A 43 0.32 8.35 -4.51
CA LEU A 43 -0.16 8.25 -5.87
C LEU A 43 -0.12 6.79 -6.34
N VAL A 44 -1.18 6.37 -6.97
CA VAL A 44 -1.28 5.05 -7.61
C VAL A 44 -1.43 5.29 -9.11
N ALA A 45 -0.56 4.65 -9.91
CA ALA A 45 -0.66 4.68 -11.35
C ALA A 45 -1.94 3.95 -11.79
N THR A 46 -2.75 4.61 -12.59
CA THR A 46 -3.96 4.07 -13.21
C THR A 46 -3.92 4.27 -14.72
N LEU A 47 -4.79 3.59 -15.43
CA LEU A 47 -4.92 3.79 -16.89
C LEU A 47 -5.35 5.23 -17.23
N SER A 48 -5.99 5.92 -16.30
CA SER A 48 -6.46 7.32 -16.48
C SER A 48 -5.46 8.36 -15.94
N GLY A 49 -4.27 7.93 -15.51
CA GLY A 49 -3.24 8.77 -14.89
C GLY A 49 -3.03 8.48 -13.41
N ASP A 50 -2.07 9.18 -12.81
CA ASP A 50 -1.77 9.04 -11.40
C ASP A 50 -2.80 9.78 -10.55
N ALA A 51 -3.37 9.12 -9.55
CA ALA A 51 -4.33 9.72 -8.65
C ALA A 51 -4.03 9.38 -7.19
N PRO A 52 -4.15 10.36 -6.26
CA PRO A 52 -4.07 10.07 -4.84
C PRO A 52 -5.24 9.20 -4.42
N ARG A 53 -4.98 8.20 -3.58
CA ARG A 53 -6.01 7.33 -3.03
C ARG A 53 -6.16 7.57 -1.55
N GLN A 54 -7.40 7.44 -1.07
CA GLN A 54 -7.66 7.48 0.36
C GLN A 54 -7.34 6.11 0.95
N ILE A 55 -6.60 6.09 2.03
CA ILE A 55 -6.23 4.86 2.75
C ILE A 55 -6.59 4.98 4.22
N GLY A 56 -6.89 3.86 4.83
CA GLY A 56 -7.23 3.82 6.25
C GLY A 56 -7.20 2.40 6.82
N ARG A 57 -7.46 2.31 8.11
CA ARG A 57 -7.66 1.05 8.82
C ARG A 57 -9.10 0.99 9.29
N LEU A 58 -9.81 -0.04 8.89
CA LEU A 58 -11.20 -0.23 9.32
C LEU A 58 -11.25 -0.65 10.80
N ALA A 59 -12.34 -0.30 11.45
CA ALA A 59 -12.66 -0.80 12.79
C ALA A 59 -13.30 -2.21 12.73
N ALA A 60 -13.89 -2.57 11.59
CA ALA A 60 -14.56 -3.85 11.37
C ALA A 60 -13.57 -4.96 11.00
N THR A 61 -13.99 -6.19 11.15
CA THR A 61 -13.27 -7.38 10.68
C THR A 61 -13.75 -7.74 9.28
N LEU A 62 -12.81 -8.04 8.38
CA LEU A 62 -13.06 -8.63 7.07
C LEU A 62 -12.97 -10.15 7.22
N VAL A 63 -13.98 -10.88 6.72
CA VAL A 63 -14.02 -12.34 6.78
C VAL A 63 -13.90 -12.92 5.38
N LEU A 64 -12.93 -13.82 5.20
CA LEU A 64 -12.69 -14.58 3.99
C LEU A 64 -12.87 -16.07 4.29
N GLY A 65 -14.06 -16.63 3.94
CA GLY A 65 -14.39 -17.99 4.34
C GLY A 65 -14.48 -18.11 5.86
N THR A 66 -13.53 -18.81 6.47
CA THR A 66 -13.44 -18.99 7.93
C THR A 66 -12.40 -18.09 8.60
N VAL A 67 -11.66 -17.30 7.81
CA VAL A 67 -10.53 -16.53 8.32
C VAL A 67 -10.91 -15.07 8.56
N GLU A 68 -10.63 -14.62 9.77
CA GLU A 68 -10.78 -13.22 10.17
C GLU A 68 -9.53 -12.41 9.85
N ILE A 69 -9.71 -11.28 9.18
CA ILE A 69 -8.69 -10.25 9.02
C ILE A 69 -9.13 -9.07 9.86
N ARG A 70 -8.47 -8.92 10.99
CA ARG A 70 -8.86 -7.90 11.97
C ARG A 70 -8.33 -6.54 11.59
N GLU A 71 -9.21 -5.54 11.67
CA GLU A 71 -8.87 -4.16 11.40
C GLU A 71 -8.08 -4.00 10.09
N PRO A 72 -8.61 -4.49 8.94
CA PRO A 72 -7.85 -4.50 7.69
C PRO A 72 -7.49 -3.09 7.26
N ARG A 73 -6.26 -2.93 6.75
CA ARG A 73 -5.90 -1.74 5.99
C ARG A 73 -6.61 -1.79 4.65
N VAL A 74 -7.16 -0.66 4.25
CA VAL A 74 -7.89 -0.55 2.98
C VAL A 74 -7.44 0.68 2.22
N MET A 75 -7.49 0.55 0.90
CA MET A 75 -7.46 1.68 -0.02
C MET A 75 -8.86 1.85 -0.59
N LEU A 76 -9.41 3.06 -0.53
CA LEU A 76 -10.71 3.35 -1.13
C LEU A 76 -10.61 3.42 -2.65
N THR A 77 -11.59 2.87 -3.32
CA THR A 77 -11.70 2.84 -4.78
C THR A 77 -13.15 3.06 -5.19
N ASP A 78 -13.36 3.47 -6.42
CA ASP A 78 -14.64 3.50 -7.12
C ASP A 78 -14.88 2.25 -7.98
N GLN A 79 -13.91 1.34 -8.01
CA GLN A 79 -13.94 0.11 -8.77
C GLN A 79 -14.41 -1.08 -7.91
N LEU A 80 -14.48 -2.26 -8.53
CA LEU A 80 -14.74 -3.50 -7.80
C LEU A 80 -13.68 -3.69 -6.69
N PRO A 81 -14.08 -4.02 -5.45
CA PRO A 81 -13.16 -4.37 -4.38
C PRO A 81 -12.19 -5.47 -4.78
N THR A 82 -10.94 -5.37 -4.35
CA THR A 82 -9.93 -6.38 -4.63
C THR A 82 -9.23 -6.84 -3.36
N ILE A 83 -8.87 -8.13 -3.32
CA ILE A 83 -8.04 -8.72 -2.28
C ILE A 83 -6.68 -8.97 -2.90
N GLY A 84 -5.67 -8.25 -2.43
CA GLY A 84 -4.33 -8.30 -2.98
C GLY A 84 -3.38 -9.24 -2.25
N ALA A 85 -2.16 -9.33 -2.78
CA ALA A 85 -1.14 -10.28 -2.37
C ALA A 85 -0.78 -10.18 -0.87
N GLU A 86 -0.91 -9.02 -0.24
CA GLU A 86 -0.60 -8.87 1.19
C GLU A 86 -1.56 -9.68 2.08
N ILE A 87 -2.80 -9.87 1.67
CA ILE A 87 -3.75 -10.77 2.33
C ILE A 87 -3.60 -12.19 1.79
N LEU A 88 -3.53 -12.35 0.45
CA LEU A 88 -3.54 -13.66 -0.19
C LEU A 88 -2.38 -14.54 0.23
N ARG A 89 -1.23 -13.98 0.58
CA ARG A 89 -0.06 -14.74 1.06
C ARG A 89 -0.28 -15.51 2.36
N HIS A 90 -1.41 -15.30 3.04
CA HIS A 90 -1.80 -16.06 4.23
C HIS A 90 -2.64 -17.29 3.90
N PHE A 91 -2.83 -17.57 2.61
CA PHE A 91 -3.68 -18.65 2.13
C PHE A 91 -3.00 -19.46 1.04
N THR A 92 -3.24 -20.75 1.02
CA THR A 92 -3.08 -21.58 -0.17
C THR A 92 -4.36 -21.46 -0.99
N LEU A 93 -4.24 -21.04 -2.25
CA LEU A 93 -5.37 -20.84 -3.16
C LEU A 93 -5.48 -22.02 -4.11
N THR A 94 -6.66 -22.65 -4.18
CA THR A 94 -6.97 -23.66 -5.16
C THR A 94 -8.14 -23.18 -6.04
N PHE A 95 -7.92 -23.19 -7.35
CA PHE A 95 -8.93 -22.82 -8.35
C PHE A 95 -9.50 -24.04 -9.03
N ASP A 96 -10.78 -24.34 -8.81
CA ASP A 96 -11.52 -25.34 -9.58
C ASP A 96 -12.33 -24.64 -10.65
N GLN A 97 -11.74 -24.51 -11.85
CA GLN A 97 -12.37 -23.82 -12.97
C GLN A 97 -13.61 -24.55 -13.48
N HIS A 98 -13.66 -25.89 -13.36
CA HIS A 98 -14.79 -26.67 -13.83
C HIS A 98 -16.04 -26.43 -12.97
N ARG A 99 -15.85 -26.24 -11.67
CA ARG A 99 -16.95 -25.97 -10.73
C ARG A 99 -17.11 -24.48 -10.44
N GLY A 100 -16.26 -23.61 -10.98
CA GLY A 100 -16.27 -22.17 -10.69
C GLY A 100 -15.99 -21.87 -9.21
N LEU A 101 -15.19 -22.68 -8.52
CA LEU A 101 -14.92 -22.57 -7.10
C LEU A 101 -13.48 -22.09 -6.84
N VAL A 102 -13.34 -21.34 -5.76
CA VAL A 102 -12.03 -21.00 -5.17
C VAL A 102 -12.04 -21.45 -3.73
N VAL A 103 -11.03 -22.23 -3.37
CA VAL A 103 -10.79 -22.65 -1.98
C VAL A 103 -9.64 -21.79 -1.44
N LEU A 104 -9.88 -21.13 -0.32
CA LEU A 104 -8.88 -20.40 0.46
C LEU A 104 -8.56 -21.22 1.71
N ALA A 105 -7.50 -21.97 1.68
CA ALA A 105 -7.03 -22.71 2.85
C ALA A 105 -6.03 -21.84 3.62
N PRO A 106 -6.31 -21.45 4.87
CA PRO A 106 -5.40 -20.63 5.65
C PRO A 106 -4.11 -21.41 5.98
N GLU A 107 -2.98 -20.73 5.91
CA GLU A 107 -1.69 -21.34 6.31
C GLU A 107 -1.56 -21.49 7.83
N ARG A 108 -2.34 -20.73 8.57
CA ARG A 108 -2.40 -20.74 10.04
C ARG A 108 -3.82 -20.57 10.50
N ASP A 109 -4.19 -21.32 11.51
CA ASP A 109 -5.50 -21.18 12.19
C ASP A 109 -5.45 -20.05 13.22
N ALA A 110 -5.33 -18.83 12.72
CA ALA A 110 -5.28 -17.61 13.52
C ALA A 110 -5.76 -16.40 12.70
N PRO A 111 -6.36 -15.40 13.35
CA PRO A 111 -6.72 -14.16 12.68
C PRO A 111 -5.50 -13.48 12.03
N VAL A 112 -5.68 -12.97 10.82
CA VAL A 112 -4.65 -12.20 10.12
C VAL A 112 -4.68 -10.76 10.63
N LYS A 113 -3.50 -10.25 11.03
CA LYS A 113 -3.30 -8.85 11.37
C LYS A 113 -2.28 -8.25 10.41
N LEU A 114 -2.70 -7.22 9.70
CA LEU A 114 -1.83 -6.50 8.77
C LEU A 114 -0.96 -5.49 9.52
N PRO A 115 0.33 -5.37 9.17
CA PRO A 115 1.22 -4.40 9.79
C PRO A 115 0.80 -2.96 9.50
N ALA A 116 1.39 -1.99 10.19
CA ALA A 116 1.27 -0.58 9.87
C ALA A 116 1.77 -0.31 8.43
N GLN A 117 1.19 0.69 7.78
CA GLN A 117 1.72 1.19 6.51
C GLN A 117 2.70 2.30 6.79
N ARG A 118 3.98 2.02 6.62
CA ARG A 118 5.06 2.97 6.84
C ARG A 118 5.41 3.72 5.57
N THR A 119 5.80 4.98 5.68
CA THR A 119 6.16 5.84 4.56
C THR A 119 7.12 6.95 4.99
N THR A 120 7.81 7.53 4.03
CA THR A 120 8.53 8.82 4.18
C THR A 120 7.68 10.01 3.73
N GLY A 121 6.46 9.76 3.26
CA GLY A 121 5.59 10.80 2.70
C GLY A 121 5.90 11.14 1.25
N LEU A 122 6.72 10.34 0.57
CA LEU A 122 7.06 10.54 -0.84
C LEU A 122 6.42 9.46 -1.71
N SER A 123 5.84 9.87 -2.84
CA SER A 123 5.50 8.97 -3.94
C SER A 123 6.48 9.21 -5.08
N PHE A 124 6.92 8.16 -5.78
CA PHE A 124 7.89 8.28 -6.86
C PHE A 124 7.65 7.28 -7.98
N ALA A 125 7.98 7.68 -9.21
CA ALA A 125 8.12 6.80 -10.35
C ALA A 125 9.53 6.21 -10.37
N ARG A 126 9.64 4.92 -10.67
CA ARG A 126 10.92 4.22 -10.77
C ARG A 126 11.37 4.20 -12.22
N LEU A 127 12.51 4.81 -12.47
CA LEU A 127 13.19 4.76 -13.76
C LEU A 127 14.51 3.96 -13.57
N PRO A 128 15.11 3.42 -14.62
CA PRO A 128 16.29 2.56 -14.51
C PRO A 128 17.49 3.21 -13.78
N ALA A 129 17.70 4.51 -13.98
CA ALA A 129 18.87 5.23 -13.43
C ALA A 129 18.53 6.19 -12.28
N GLU A 130 17.25 6.43 -12.03
CA GLU A 130 16.78 7.35 -10.97
C GLU A 130 15.34 7.01 -10.59
N TRP A 131 14.93 7.40 -9.40
CA TRP A 131 13.51 7.44 -9.05
C TRP A 131 13.06 8.89 -9.00
N ARG A 132 11.94 9.22 -9.61
CA ARG A 132 11.46 10.60 -9.71
C ARG A 132 10.34 10.85 -8.74
N VAL A 133 10.46 11.86 -7.90
CA VAL A 133 9.42 12.27 -6.97
C VAL A 133 8.19 12.73 -7.76
N LEU A 134 7.06 12.10 -7.52
CA LEU A 134 5.75 12.46 -8.09
C LEU A 134 4.95 13.36 -7.14
N GLN A 135 5.05 13.07 -5.84
CA GLN A 135 4.27 13.76 -4.81
C GLN A 135 5.05 13.80 -3.50
N VAL A 136 4.91 14.89 -2.77
CA VAL A 136 5.17 14.99 -1.34
C VAL A 136 3.81 15.06 -0.67
N MET A 137 3.52 14.14 0.24
CA MET A 137 2.23 14.09 0.93
C MET A 137 2.08 15.28 1.88
N GLU A 138 0.85 15.72 2.09
CA GLU A 138 0.56 16.83 3.02
C GLU A 138 1.00 16.54 4.45
N ASP A 139 0.86 15.27 4.90
CA ASP A 139 1.26 14.80 6.22
C ASP A 139 2.75 14.44 6.32
N ALA A 140 3.54 14.72 5.28
CA ALA A 140 4.95 14.36 5.26
C ALA A 140 5.75 15.11 6.34
N PRO A 141 6.80 14.50 6.91
CA PRO A 141 7.63 15.14 7.91
C PRO A 141 8.20 16.48 7.43
N ALA A 142 8.40 17.44 8.33
CA ALA A 142 8.94 18.77 8.00
C ALA A 142 10.28 18.71 7.23
N THR A 143 11.06 17.65 7.40
CA THR A 143 12.30 17.40 6.65
C THR A 143 12.09 17.27 5.14
N THR A 144 10.84 16.98 4.68
CA THR A 144 10.51 16.88 3.26
C THR A 144 10.23 18.23 2.58
N GLN A 145 10.14 19.32 3.32
CA GLN A 145 9.75 20.65 2.79
C GLN A 145 10.65 21.17 1.65
N GLN A 146 11.91 20.74 1.61
CA GLN A 146 12.83 21.10 0.54
C GLN A 146 12.71 20.20 -0.70
N ILE A 147 11.96 19.07 -0.60
CA ILE A 147 11.75 18.12 -1.68
C ILE A 147 10.56 18.58 -2.52
N ARG A 148 10.65 18.42 -3.83
CA ARG A 148 9.60 18.83 -4.77
C ARG A 148 9.29 17.72 -5.76
N PRO A 149 8.06 17.64 -6.27
CA PRO A 149 7.78 16.84 -7.46
C PRO A 149 8.74 17.19 -8.59
N GLY A 150 9.25 16.16 -9.28
CA GLY A 150 10.27 16.28 -10.31
C GLY A 150 11.70 16.06 -9.84
N ASP A 151 11.99 16.08 -8.53
CA ASP A 151 13.32 15.75 -8.02
C ASP A 151 13.68 14.31 -8.36
N ALA A 152 14.94 14.09 -8.76
CA ALA A 152 15.45 12.76 -9.02
C ALA A 152 16.15 12.20 -7.78
N ILE A 153 15.70 11.07 -7.26
CA ILE A 153 16.39 10.28 -6.24
C ILE A 153 17.45 9.45 -6.98
N VAL A 154 18.70 9.68 -6.69
CA VAL A 154 19.84 9.00 -7.31
C VAL A 154 20.60 8.10 -6.33
N GLY A 155 20.27 8.16 -5.03
CA GLY A 155 20.83 7.30 -4.00
C GLY A 155 19.94 7.24 -2.76
N ILE A 156 20.07 6.16 -2.00
CA ILE A 156 19.39 5.91 -0.73
C ILE A 156 20.43 5.34 0.24
N ASP A 157 20.57 5.94 1.43
CA ASP A 157 21.46 5.53 2.52
C ASP A 157 22.91 5.27 2.03
N GLY A 158 23.44 6.22 1.25
CA GLY A 158 24.80 6.16 0.69
C GLY A 158 24.97 5.20 -0.49
N GLU A 159 23.95 4.46 -0.89
CA GLU A 159 24.02 3.55 -2.04
C GLU A 159 23.35 4.13 -3.29
N PRO A 160 23.92 3.92 -4.48
CA PRO A 160 23.30 4.35 -5.74
C PRO A 160 21.92 3.69 -5.94
N ILE A 161 20.98 4.45 -6.51
CA ILE A 161 19.59 4.02 -6.71
C ILE A 161 19.47 2.76 -7.57
N VAL A 162 20.40 2.49 -8.47
CA VAL A 162 20.41 1.28 -9.32
C VAL A 162 20.55 -0.01 -8.54
N LYS A 163 21.00 0.03 -7.29
CA LYS A 163 21.04 -1.11 -6.37
C LYS A 163 19.73 -1.36 -5.63
N TRP A 164 18.77 -0.46 -5.79
CA TRP A 164 17.48 -0.52 -5.12
C TRP A 164 16.38 -0.97 -6.07
N ASN A 165 15.54 -1.86 -5.59
CA ASN A 165 14.26 -2.21 -6.20
C ASN A 165 13.15 -1.99 -5.17
N LEU A 166 11.87 -2.13 -5.59
CA LEU A 166 10.74 -1.86 -4.73
C LEU A 166 10.71 -2.78 -3.50
N ASP A 167 10.96 -4.07 -3.69
CA ASP A 167 10.94 -5.06 -2.61
C ASP A 167 11.98 -4.74 -1.52
N ARG A 168 13.22 -4.40 -1.95
CA ARG A 168 14.26 -3.97 -1.03
C ARG A 168 13.88 -2.69 -0.29
N PHE A 169 13.32 -1.72 -0.99
CA PHE A 169 12.89 -0.46 -0.41
C PHE A 169 11.75 -0.65 0.58
N GLU A 170 10.72 -1.43 0.24
CA GLU A 170 9.62 -1.75 1.14
C GLU A 170 10.08 -2.50 2.40
N LYS A 171 11.00 -3.46 2.25
CA LYS A 171 11.62 -4.14 3.40
C LYS A 171 12.37 -3.16 4.30
N HIS A 172 13.12 -2.24 3.70
CA HIS A 172 13.85 -1.21 4.44
C HIS A 172 12.91 -0.26 5.18
N LEU A 173 11.84 0.22 4.52
CA LEU A 173 10.81 1.05 5.16
C LEU A 173 10.20 0.41 6.41
N ARG A 174 10.07 -0.92 6.45
CA ARG A 174 9.45 -1.62 7.60
C ARG A 174 10.25 -1.49 8.88
N THR A 175 11.55 -1.28 8.80
CA THR A 175 12.46 -1.30 9.95
C THR A 175 13.21 0.02 10.18
N ALA A 176 13.35 0.86 9.15
CA ALA A 176 14.07 2.12 9.27
C ALA A 176 13.26 3.17 10.03
N ASP A 177 13.91 3.95 10.87
CA ASP A 177 13.30 5.14 11.49
C ASP A 177 13.50 6.39 10.64
N THR A 178 14.55 6.38 9.83
CA THR A 178 14.87 7.45 8.88
C THR A 178 15.48 6.85 7.63
N ILE A 179 15.31 7.55 6.50
CA ILE A 179 15.98 7.23 5.23
C ILE A 179 16.69 8.48 4.73
N GLU A 180 17.95 8.34 4.35
CA GLU A 180 18.71 9.41 3.73
C GLU A 180 18.64 9.27 2.21
N TYR A 181 18.07 10.28 1.56
CA TYR A 181 17.98 10.34 0.11
C TYR A 181 19.02 11.28 -0.46
N LEU A 182 19.74 10.84 -1.49
CA LEU A 182 20.52 11.70 -2.36
C LEU A 182 19.64 12.12 -3.53
N PHE A 183 19.27 13.39 -3.54
CA PHE A 183 18.50 14.00 -4.62
C PHE A 183 19.40 14.70 -5.62
N ARG A 184 18.89 14.84 -6.85
CA ARG A 184 19.48 15.69 -7.90
C ARG A 184 18.37 16.58 -8.47
N ARG A 185 18.62 17.88 -8.53
CA ARG A 185 17.77 18.92 -9.15
C ARG A 185 18.67 19.91 -9.89
N ASP A 186 18.37 20.21 -11.15
CA ASP A 186 19.10 21.20 -11.96
C ASP A 186 20.64 20.97 -11.96
N GLY A 187 21.06 19.70 -12.04
CA GLY A 187 22.47 19.32 -12.02
C GLY A 187 23.16 19.36 -10.66
N ARG A 188 22.48 19.82 -9.61
CA ARG A 188 23.02 19.87 -8.24
C ARG A 188 22.48 18.73 -7.41
N SER A 189 23.37 18.14 -6.60
CA SER A 189 22.99 17.08 -5.66
C SER A 189 22.87 17.60 -4.24
N TYR A 190 21.91 17.07 -3.46
CA TYR A 190 21.72 17.41 -2.06
C TYR A 190 21.17 16.20 -1.29
N LEU A 191 21.53 16.10 -0.02
CA LEU A 191 21.10 15.04 0.87
C LEU A 191 19.93 15.51 1.74
N VAL A 192 18.95 14.65 1.93
CA VAL A 192 17.86 14.87 2.87
C VAL A 192 17.62 13.61 3.66
N LYS A 193 17.73 13.72 4.97
CA LYS A 193 17.34 12.65 5.91
C LYS A 193 15.87 12.82 6.29
N VAL A 194 15.03 11.87 5.90
CA VAL A 194 13.58 11.91 6.09
C VAL A 194 13.17 10.88 7.12
N ALA A 195 12.33 11.28 8.07
CA ALA A 195 11.75 10.35 9.04
C ALA A 195 10.76 9.40 8.36
N VAL A 196 10.76 8.15 8.78
CA VAL A 196 9.75 7.15 8.42
C VAL A 196 8.67 7.17 9.50
N TYR A 197 7.42 7.20 9.09
CA TYR A 197 6.28 7.25 9.99
C TYR A 197 5.16 6.30 9.56
N ASP A 198 4.26 5.99 10.48
CA ASP A 198 3.09 5.16 10.21
C ASP A 198 2.00 6.04 9.59
N LEU A 199 1.78 5.90 8.30
CA LEU A 199 0.69 6.58 7.61
C LEU A 199 -0.66 6.03 8.06
N VAL A 200 -0.73 4.70 8.23
CA VAL A 200 -1.87 3.98 8.80
C VAL A 200 -1.33 2.97 9.82
N PRO A 201 -1.42 3.28 11.13
CA PRO A 201 -0.96 2.42 12.22
C PRO A 201 -1.65 1.08 12.28
#